data_8e4b8b0304d1da20bf9afd8136d156b8
#
_entry.id   8e4b8b0304d1da20bf9afd8136d156b8
#
_cell.length_a   1.000
_cell.length_b   1.000
_cell.length_c   1.000
_cell.angle_alpha   90.00
_cell.angle_beta   90.00
_cell.angle_gamma   90.00
#
_symmetry.space_group_name_H-M   'P 1'
#
loop_
_entity.id
_entity.type
_entity.pdbx_description
1 polymer ?
#
loop_
_entity_poly.entity_id
_entity_poly.type
_entity_poly.pdbx_seq_one_letter_code
_entity_poly.pdbx_strand_id
1 'polypeptide(L)'
;VFAPDMWGFGERRIHDDAKYGERDCPALSDAAEACGLTLLGLFVWDHMRIVDYMLAQPYCNEVAMMGFSGGGEQTIYTTALDERIVWGYAGGYLHQFQGGMLYNHMCACNFVPDLFKTMELSDVAGLIVPRPMLYENGTEDGLNGHGGIINVERAAQRIRSMYAVYGKEDCLETNFWPGGHQYNGAKTLPFAKKHF
;
A
#
# COMPACT_ATOMS: atom_id res chain seq x y z
N VAL A 1 17.26 7.31 -1.74
CA VAL A 1 16.14 6.41 -2.05
C VAL A 1 16.59 4.99 -1.83
N PHE A 2 15.76 4.22 -1.15
CA PHE A 2 15.94 2.78 -0.94
C PHE A 2 14.80 2.06 -1.66
N ALA A 3 15.10 1.12 -2.55
CA ALA A 3 14.12 0.41 -3.37
C ALA A 3 14.40 -1.11 -3.27
N PRO A 4 13.90 -1.78 -2.23
CA PRO A 4 14.11 -3.21 -2.06
C PRO A 4 13.22 -4.02 -2.99
N ASP A 5 13.70 -5.17 -3.44
CA ASP A 5 12.84 -6.18 -4.05
C ASP A 5 11.90 -6.78 -3.00
N MET A 6 10.63 -6.98 -3.35
CA MET A 6 9.69 -7.74 -2.54
C MET A 6 10.07 -9.23 -2.52
N TRP A 7 9.65 -9.95 -1.48
CA TRP A 7 9.76 -11.41 -1.47
C TRP A 7 9.04 -12.01 -2.68
N GLY A 8 9.71 -12.90 -3.40
CA GLY A 8 9.21 -13.49 -4.63
C GLY A 8 9.46 -12.65 -5.89
N PHE A 9 10.23 -11.55 -5.80
CA PHE A 9 10.59 -10.69 -6.93
C PHE A 9 12.10 -10.44 -6.98
N GLY A 10 12.58 -10.09 -8.18
CA GLY A 10 13.98 -9.72 -8.40
C GLY A 10 14.96 -10.75 -7.86
N GLU A 11 15.90 -10.32 -7.04
CA GLU A 11 16.90 -11.18 -6.39
C GLU A 11 16.31 -12.05 -5.26
N ARG A 12 15.05 -11.80 -4.86
CA ARG A 12 14.39 -12.50 -3.74
C ARG A 12 13.37 -13.55 -4.22
N ARG A 13 13.54 -14.05 -5.43
CA ARG A 13 12.74 -15.17 -6.00
C ARG A 13 13.10 -16.48 -5.32
N ILE A 14 12.12 -17.40 -5.27
CA ILE A 14 12.33 -18.77 -4.78
C ILE A 14 13.01 -19.63 -5.87
N HIS A 15 12.68 -19.38 -7.14
CA HIS A 15 13.14 -20.17 -8.28
C HIS A 15 13.97 -19.31 -9.24
N ASP A 16 15.22 -19.71 -9.50
CA ASP A 16 16.14 -19.00 -10.39
C ASP A 16 15.70 -19.06 -11.86
N ASP A 17 14.87 -20.04 -12.24
CA ASP A 17 14.37 -20.26 -13.59
C ASP A 17 13.04 -19.58 -13.88
N ALA A 18 12.48 -18.86 -12.90
CA ALA A 18 11.25 -18.10 -13.08
C ALA A 18 11.44 -17.03 -14.17
N LYS A 19 10.54 -17.03 -15.19
CA LYS A 19 10.57 -16.03 -16.24
C LYS A 19 10.31 -14.64 -15.70
N TYR A 20 10.82 -13.62 -16.40
CA TYR A 20 10.56 -12.25 -16.05
C TYR A 20 9.05 -11.99 -15.90
N GLY A 21 8.61 -11.49 -14.73
CA GLY A 21 7.21 -11.24 -14.42
C GLY A 21 6.45 -12.41 -13.77
N GLU A 22 7.01 -13.61 -13.69
CA GLU A 22 6.45 -14.67 -12.85
C GLU A 22 6.59 -14.31 -11.37
N ARG A 23 5.57 -14.66 -10.59
CA ARG A 23 5.48 -14.32 -9.17
C ARG A 23 5.44 -15.58 -8.33
N ASP A 24 6.23 -15.61 -7.28
CA ASP A 24 6.23 -16.68 -6.28
C ASP A 24 5.18 -16.48 -5.18
N CYS A 25 4.35 -15.43 -5.28
CA CYS A 25 3.37 -15.09 -4.25
C CYS A 25 2.46 -16.24 -3.79
N PRO A 26 1.89 -17.10 -4.65
CA PRO A 26 1.07 -18.21 -4.18
C PRO A 26 1.86 -19.16 -3.28
N ALA A 27 3.03 -19.62 -3.72
CA ALA A 27 3.87 -20.56 -2.97
C ALA A 27 4.37 -19.96 -1.65
N LEU A 28 4.73 -18.67 -1.67
CA LEU A 28 5.14 -17.95 -0.47
C LEU A 28 3.97 -17.74 0.51
N SER A 29 2.76 -17.46 0.00
CA SER A 29 1.57 -17.34 0.84
C SER A 29 1.22 -18.66 1.51
N ASP A 30 1.23 -19.77 0.75
CA ASP A 30 0.97 -21.12 1.28
C ASP A 30 1.99 -21.48 2.38
N ALA A 31 3.27 -21.18 2.16
CA ALA A 31 4.32 -21.42 3.15
C ALA A 31 4.17 -20.55 4.40
N ALA A 32 3.81 -19.27 4.24
CA ALA A 32 3.56 -18.36 5.35
C ALA A 32 2.35 -18.85 6.18
N GLU A 33 1.25 -19.20 5.53
CA GLU A 33 0.03 -19.70 6.19
C GLU A 33 0.27 -21.01 6.94
N ALA A 34 1.07 -21.93 6.37
CA ALA A 34 1.47 -23.17 7.04
C ALA A 34 2.27 -22.90 8.33
N CYS A 35 2.91 -21.74 8.44
CA CYS A 35 3.61 -21.29 9.65
C CYS A 35 2.76 -20.38 10.56
N GLY A 36 1.48 -20.18 10.26
CA GLY A 36 0.59 -19.29 11.00
C GLY A 36 0.87 -17.79 10.76
N LEU A 37 1.47 -17.47 9.61
CA LEU A 37 1.80 -16.11 9.18
C LEU A 37 1.02 -15.75 7.92
N THR A 38 1.12 -14.48 7.49
CA THR A 38 0.64 -14.05 6.18
C THR A 38 1.80 -13.46 5.38
N LEU A 39 1.77 -13.60 4.06
CA LEU A 39 2.81 -13.01 3.23
C LEU A 39 2.83 -11.48 3.35
N LEU A 40 1.64 -10.83 3.45
CA LEU A 40 1.55 -9.41 3.73
C LEU A 40 2.22 -9.02 5.05
N GLY A 41 2.01 -9.82 6.11
CA GLY A 41 2.67 -9.60 7.41
C GLY A 41 4.19 -9.68 7.31
N LEU A 42 4.72 -10.61 6.50
CA LEU A 42 6.16 -10.70 6.23
C LEU A 42 6.67 -9.49 5.45
N PHE A 43 5.93 -8.98 4.46
CA PHE A 43 6.28 -7.76 3.75
C PHE A 43 6.35 -6.55 4.69
N VAL A 44 5.35 -6.38 5.55
CA VAL A 44 5.31 -5.28 6.53
C VAL A 44 6.50 -5.38 7.48
N TRP A 45 6.74 -6.56 8.04
CA TRP A 45 7.87 -6.78 8.94
C TRP A 45 9.22 -6.47 8.27
N ASP A 46 9.39 -6.89 7.03
CA ASP A 46 10.59 -6.63 6.24
C ASP A 46 10.82 -5.11 6.03
N HIS A 47 9.78 -4.39 5.67
CA HIS A 47 9.85 -2.93 5.54
C HIS A 47 10.16 -2.23 6.87
N MET A 48 9.62 -2.71 8.00
CA MET A 48 10.00 -2.20 9.31
C MET A 48 11.51 -2.38 9.59
N ARG A 49 12.10 -3.52 9.16
CA ARG A 49 13.57 -3.73 9.26
C ARG A 49 14.35 -2.78 8.36
N ILE A 50 13.81 -2.46 7.18
CA ILE A 50 14.40 -1.45 6.30
C ILE A 50 14.32 -0.06 6.94
N VAL A 51 13.23 0.30 7.58
CA VAL A 51 13.11 1.56 8.35
C VAL A 51 14.15 1.62 9.47
N ASP A 52 14.36 0.52 10.21
CA ASP A 52 15.42 0.45 11.24
C ASP A 52 16.81 0.74 10.64
N TYR A 53 17.10 0.08 9.52
CA TYR A 53 18.38 0.27 8.82
C TYR A 53 18.56 1.71 8.35
N MET A 54 17.53 2.30 7.73
CA MET A 54 17.58 3.67 7.23
C MET A 54 17.81 4.68 8.34
N LEU A 55 17.04 4.59 9.43
CA LEU A 55 17.15 5.51 10.57
C LEU A 55 18.48 5.35 11.36
N ALA A 56 19.16 4.22 11.23
CA ALA A 56 20.49 4.02 11.78
C ALA A 56 21.58 4.74 10.96
N GLN A 57 21.28 5.22 9.76
CA GLN A 57 22.27 5.90 8.93
C GLN A 57 22.42 7.37 9.35
N PRO A 58 23.66 7.90 9.42
CA PRO A 58 23.92 9.25 9.93
C PRO A 58 23.35 10.37 9.02
N TYR A 59 22.92 10.05 7.83
CA TYR A 59 22.35 10.96 6.85
C TYR A 59 20.83 10.83 6.69
N CYS A 60 20.17 9.99 7.48
CA CYS A 60 18.74 9.75 7.41
C CYS A 60 18.06 10.19 8.71
N ASN A 61 17.27 11.25 8.65
CA ASN A 61 16.54 11.78 9.81
C ASN A 61 15.07 11.36 9.81
N GLU A 62 14.48 11.16 8.61
CA GLU A 62 13.07 10.87 8.42
C GLU A 62 12.90 9.85 7.28
N VAL A 63 11.88 9.02 7.37
CA VAL A 63 11.55 8.02 6.37
C VAL A 63 10.12 8.22 5.89
N ALA A 64 9.95 8.31 4.58
CA ALA A 64 8.65 8.23 3.93
C ALA A 64 8.57 6.95 3.09
N MET A 65 7.37 6.45 2.86
CA MET A 65 7.17 5.24 2.06
C MET A 65 6.31 5.52 0.84
N MET A 66 6.75 5.00 -0.31
CA MET A 66 6.05 5.17 -1.58
C MET A 66 5.96 3.84 -2.31
N GLY A 67 4.79 3.56 -2.87
CA GLY A 67 4.62 2.37 -3.69
C GLY A 67 3.43 2.44 -4.63
N PHE A 68 3.51 1.64 -5.70
CA PHE A 68 2.46 1.50 -6.70
C PHE A 68 1.99 0.05 -6.77
N SER A 69 0.67 -0.19 -6.95
CA SER A 69 0.09 -1.54 -7.02
C SER A 69 0.38 -2.35 -5.75
N GLY A 70 1.04 -3.49 -5.85
CA GLY A 70 1.52 -4.23 -4.67
C GLY A 70 2.44 -3.41 -3.74
N GLY A 71 3.20 -2.46 -4.30
CA GLY A 71 3.93 -1.48 -3.47
C GLY A 71 3.00 -0.49 -2.77
N GLY A 72 1.86 -0.13 -3.37
CA GLY A 72 0.81 0.68 -2.76
C GLY A 72 0.14 -0.04 -1.58
N GLU A 73 -0.12 -1.35 -1.75
CA GLU A 73 -0.55 -2.23 -0.65
C GLU A 73 0.40 -2.14 0.53
N GLN A 74 1.66 -2.46 0.28
CA GLN A 74 2.69 -2.48 1.31
C GLN A 74 2.87 -1.10 1.97
N THR A 75 2.75 -0.02 1.20
CA THR A 75 2.79 1.34 1.75
C THR A 75 1.67 1.59 2.75
N ILE A 76 0.42 1.24 2.42
CA ILE A 76 -0.71 1.44 3.32
C ILE A 76 -0.51 0.66 4.62
N TYR A 77 -0.24 -0.65 4.51
CA TYR A 77 -0.13 -1.50 5.70
C TYR A 77 1.11 -1.17 6.54
N THR A 78 2.25 -0.94 5.91
CA THR A 78 3.48 -0.61 6.66
C THR A 78 3.37 0.75 7.33
N THR A 79 2.87 1.78 6.62
CA THR A 79 2.70 3.11 7.21
C THR A 79 1.67 3.09 8.34
N ALA A 80 0.62 2.27 8.24
CA ALA A 80 -0.36 2.11 9.31
C ALA A 80 0.25 1.49 10.58
N LEU A 81 1.19 0.57 10.44
CA LEU A 81 1.77 -0.21 11.53
C LEU A 81 3.12 0.30 12.04
N ASP A 82 3.77 1.20 11.31
CA ASP A 82 5.04 1.83 11.71
C ASP A 82 4.91 3.35 11.75
N GLU A 83 4.80 3.90 12.95
CA GLU A 83 4.62 5.34 13.16
C GLU A 83 5.86 6.19 12.80
N ARG A 84 7.01 5.56 12.57
CA ARG A 84 8.26 6.24 12.18
C ARG A 84 8.24 6.68 10.71
N ILE A 85 7.30 6.17 9.91
CA ILE A 85 7.09 6.62 8.53
C ILE A 85 6.26 7.91 8.59
N VAL A 86 6.90 9.04 8.26
CA VAL A 86 6.34 10.38 8.47
C VAL A 86 5.26 10.77 7.46
N TRP A 87 5.30 10.23 6.24
CA TRP A 87 4.24 10.37 5.23
C TRP A 87 4.28 9.20 4.23
N GLY A 88 3.21 9.01 3.47
CA GLY A 88 3.14 7.93 2.48
C GLY A 88 2.48 8.34 1.16
N TYR A 89 2.85 7.60 0.08
CA TYR A 89 2.19 7.60 -1.20
C TYR A 89 1.78 6.18 -1.58
N ALA A 90 0.50 5.97 -1.83
CA ALA A 90 -0.01 4.69 -2.32
C ALA A 90 -0.77 4.88 -3.64
N GLY A 91 -0.19 4.37 -4.73
CA GLY A 91 -0.77 4.42 -6.06
C GLY A 91 -1.38 3.09 -6.49
N GLY A 92 -2.54 3.13 -7.18
CA GLY A 92 -3.17 1.97 -7.80
C GLY A 92 -3.62 0.87 -6.84
N TYR A 93 -3.90 1.21 -5.57
CA TYR A 93 -4.28 0.20 -4.57
C TYR A 93 -5.44 0.62 -3.65
N LEU A 94 -5.83 1.89 -3.62
CA LEU A 94 -6.98 2.29 -2.80
C LEU A 94 -8.27 1.75 -3.43
N HIS A 95 -8.98 0.87 -2.71
CA HIS A 95 -10.26 0.27 -3.11
C HIS A 95 -11.00 -0.25 -1.87
N GLN A 96 -12.12 -0.93 -2.05
CA GLN A 96 -12.81 -1.68 -1.00
C GLN A 96 -12.49 -3.18 -1.10
N PHE A 97 -12.49 -3.89 0.02
CA PHE A 97 -12.22 -5.33 0.01
C PHE A 97 -13.24 -6.09 -0.85
N GLN A 98 -14.52 -5.90 -0.61
CA GLN A 98 -15.55 -6.64 -1.34
C GLN A 98 -15.63 -6.24 -2.81
N GLY A 99 -15.71 -4.94 -3.09
CA GLY A 99 -15.88 -4.42 -4.45
C GLY A 99 -14.62 -4.43 -5.30
N GLY A 100 -13.44 -4.46 -4.69
CA GLY A 100 -12.14 -4.44 -5.34
C GLY A 100 -11.40 -5.77 -5.21
N MET A 101 -10.79 -6.02 -4.06
CA MET A 101 -9.88 -7.15 -3.84
C MET A 101 -10.54 -8.51 -4.10
N LEU A 102 -11.69 -8.79 -3.51
CA LEU A 102 -12.39 -10.06 -3.69
C LEU A 102 -12.95 -10.22 -5.10
N TYR A 103 -13.51 -9.13 -5.65
CA TYR A 103 -14.05 -9.14 -7.01
C TYR A 103 -12.98 -9.43 -8.07
N ASN A 104 -11.80 -8.85 -7.93
CA ASN A 104 -10.70 -8.98 -8.88
C ASN A 104 -9.87 -10.26 -8.69
N HIS A 105 -10.19 -11.10 -7.70
CA HIS A 105 -9.39 -12.28 -7.36
C HIS A 105 -7.89 -11.94 -7.25
N MET A 106 -7.57 -10.92 -6.43
CA MET A 106 -6.19 -10.47 -6.28
C MET A 106 -5.27 -11.58 -5.77
N CYS A 107 -3.98 -11.38 -5.92
CA CYS A 107 -2.94 -12.32 -5.50
C CYS A 107 -3.10 -12.70 -4.01
N ALA A 108 -2.74 -13.95 -3.68
CA ALA A 108 -2.81 -14.48 -2.32
C ALA A 108 -2.13 -13.59 -1.26
N CYS A 109 -1.06 -12.87 -1.65
CA CYS A 109 -0.36 -11.92 -0.76
C CYS A 109 -1.25 -10.79 -0.22
N ASN A 110 -2.41 -10.53 -0.83
CA ASN A 110 -3.34 -9.49 -0.38
C ASN A 110 -4.27 -9.95 0.75
N PHE A 111 -4.32 -11.25 1.02
CA PHE A 111 -5.31 -11.79 1.94
C PHE A 111 -4.72 -11.99 3.34
N VAL A 112 -5.39 -11.40 4.33
CA VAL A 112 -5.12 -11.62 5.75
C VAL A 112 -6.34 -12.31 6.35
N PRO A 113 -6.19 -13.51 6.95
CA PRO A 113 -7.30 -14.21 7.58
C PRO A 113 -8.06 -13.32 8.56
N ASP A 114 -9.38 -13.40 8.52
CA ASP A 114 -10.31 -12.68 9.39
C ASP A 114 -10.35 -11.15 9.29
N LEU A 115 -9.42 -10.51 8.57
CA LEU A 115 -9.36 -9.04 8.47
C LEU A 115 -10.69 -8.46 7.93
N PHE A 116 -11.26 -9.07 6.89
CA PHE A 116 -12.51 -8.61 6.25
C PHE A 116 -13.77 -8.75 7.14
N LYS A 117 -13.66 -9.48 8.25
CA LYS A 117 -14.77 -9.59 9.21
C LYS A 117 -14.88 -8.35 10.10
N THR A 118 -13.79 -7.59 10.24
CA THR A 118 -13.68 -6.53 11.23
C THR A 118 -13.34 -5.17 10.65
N MET A 119 -12.69 -5.12 9.49
CA MET A 119 -12.14 -3.91 8.88
C MET A 119 -12.36 -3.88 7.38
N GLU A 120 -12.43 -2.67 6.82
CA GLU A 120 -12.20 -2.35 5.41
C GLU A 120 -10.80 -1.79 5.21
N LEU A 121 -10.30 -1.77 3.97
CA LEU A 121 -8.99 -1.19 3.66
C LEU A 121 -8.90 0.27 4.11
N SER A 122 -10.01 1.01 4.03
CA SER A 122 -10.10 2.38 4.54
C SER A 122 -9.91 2.49 6.06
N ASP A 123 -10.24 1.44 6.83
CA ASP A 123 -10.00 1.43 8.27
C ASP A 123 -8.52 1.22 8.58
N VAL A 124 -7.86 0.32 7.84
CA VAL A 124 -6.40 0.15 7.91
C VAL A 124 -5.70 1.46 7.56
N ALA A 125 -6.09 2.10 6.45
CA ALA A 125 -5.57 3.40 6.05
C ALA A 125 -5.86 4.50 7.10
N GLY A 126 -6.96 4.38 7.82
CA GLY A 126 -7.31 5.27 8.94
C GLY A 126 -6.34 5.23 10.10
N LEU A 127 -5.61 4.13 10.31
CA LEU A 127 -4.55 4.04 11.34
C LEU A 127 -3.35 4.96 11.05
N ILE A 128 -3.22 5.45 9.83
CA ILE A 128 -2.15 6.39 9.45
C ILE A 128 -2.43 7.80 9.98
N VAL A 129 -3.69 8.16 10.17
CA VAL A 129 -4.10 9.51 10.59
C VAL A 129 -3.44 9.88 11.91
N PRO A 130 -2.89 11.11 12.08
CA PRO A 130 -3.01 12.27 11.17
C PRO A 130 -1.83 12.46 10.21
N ARG A 131 -0.97 11.48 10.00
CA ARG A 131 0.21 11.58 9.13
C ARG A 131 -0.20 11.77 7.68
N PRO A 132 0.54 12.58 6.88
CA PRO A 132 0.19 12.88 5.50
C PRO A 132 0.16 11.64 4.60
N MET A 133 -0.88 11.56 3.75
CA MET A 133 -1.03 10.49 2.76
C MET A 133 -1.51 11.04 1.42
N LEU A 134 -0.90 10.55 0.34
CA LEU A 134 -1.34 10.75 -1.04
C LEU A 134 -1.81 9.41 -1.63
N TYR A 135 -3.07 9.35 -2.03
CA TYR A 135 -3.62 8.22 -2.78
C TYR A 135 -3.81 8.59 -4.25
N GLU A 136 -3.34 7.72 -5.14
CA GLU A 136 -3.45 7.91 -6.59
C GLU A 136 -4.07 6.69 -7.26
N ASN A 137 -5.14 6.90 -8.05
CA ASN A 137 -5.77 5.82 -8.83
C ASN A 137 -6.18 6.35 -10.21
N GLY A 138 -5.97 5.54 -11.24
CA GLY A 138 -6.57 5.77 -12.55
C GLY A 138 -8.07 5.52 -12.52
N THR A 139 -8.88 6.38 -13.13
CA THR A 139 -10.35 6.21 -13.15
C THR A 139 -10.79 5.03 -14.00
N GLU A 140 -9.92 4.59 -14.92
CA GLU A 140 -10.13 3.45 -15.83
C GLU A 140 -9.37 2.19 -15.37
N ASP A 141 -8.80 2.21 -14.16
CA ASP A 141 -8.08 1.07 -13.61
C ASP A 141 -9.04 -0.08 -13.29
N GLY A 142 -8.84 -1.23 -13.93
CA GLY A 142 -9.64 -2.44 -13.70
C GLY A 142 -9.55 -2.95 -12.26
N LEU A 143 -8.46 -2.66 -11.54
CA LEU A 143 -8.30 -3.04 -10.13
C LEU A 143 -9.18 -2.23 -9.16
N ASN A 144 -9.78 -1.13 -9.62
CA ASN A 144 -10.81 -0.44 -8.84
C ASN A 144 -12.05 -1.34 -8.58
N GLY A 145 -12.17 -2.46 -9.30
CA GLY A 145 -13.17 -3.49 -9.10
C GLY A 145 -14.54 -3.17 -9.68
N HIS A 146 -15.55 -3.93 -9.23
CA HIS A 146 -16.93 -3.71 -9.65
C HIS A 146 -17.46 -2.35 -9.15
N GLY A 147 -17.86 -1.51 -10.08
CA GLY A 147 -18.23 -0.11 -9.78
C GLY A 147 -17.11 0.89 -10.06
N GLY A 148 -15.92 0.43 -10.43
CA GLY A 148 -14.82 1.27 -10.89
C GLY A 148 -14.38 2.28 -9.83
N ILE A 149 -14.09 3.50 -10.26
CA ILE A 149 -13.55 4.57 -9.39
C ILE A 149 -14.44 4.89 -8.17
N ILE A 150 -15.74 4.60 -8.22
CA ILE A 150 -16.66 4.83 -7.09
C ILE A 150 -16.21 4.06 -5.83
N ASN A 151 -15.61 2.87 -5.98
CA ASN A 151 -15.07 2.12 -4.85
C ASN A 151 -13.90 2.85 -4.20
N VAL A 152 -13.05 3.47 -5.01
CA VAL A 152 -11.90 4.27 -4.56
C VAL A 152 -12.37 5.56 -3.87
N GLU A 153 -13.33 6.25 -4.47
CA GLU A 153 -13.90 7.49 -3.92
C GLU A 153 -14.56 7.25 -2.56
N ARG A 154 -15.30 6.14 -2.40
CA ARG A 154 -15.91 5.76 -1.12
C ARG A 154 -14.84 5.49 -0.05
N ALA A 155 -13.79 4.75 -0.39
CA ALA A 155 -12.68 4.51 0.52
C ALA A 155 -11.99 5.83 0.91
N ALA A 156 -11.69 6.69 -0.06
CA ALA A 156 -11.09 8.01 0.17
C ALA A 156 -11.98 8.92 1.04
N GLN A 157 -13.28 8.91 0.81
CA GLN A 157 -14.24 9.69 1.60
C GLN A 157 -14.26 9.22 3.07
N ARG A 158 -14.24 7.90 3.31
CA ARG A 158 -14.16 7.34 4.66
C ARG A 158 -12.87 7.76 5.35
N ILE A 159 -11.73 7.65 4.68
CA ILE A 159 -10.43 8.11 5.21
C ILE A 159 -10.48 9.61 5.52
N ARG A 160 -11.03 10.43 4.63
CA ARG A 160 -11.18 11.89 4.82
C ARG A 160 -11.98 12.23 6.08
N SER A 161 -13.05 11.47 6.37
CA SER A 161 -13.81 11.66 7.60
C SER A 161 -12.98 11.40 8.87
N MET A 162 -12.01 10.47 8.80
CA MET A 162 -11.10 10.23 9.92
C MET A 162 -10.10 11.37 10.10
N TYR A 163 -9.54 11.93 9.01
CA TYR A 163 -8.70 13.13 9.07
C TYR A 163 -9.47 14.34 9.65
N ALA A 164 -10.76 14.47 9.31
CA ALA A 164 -11.61 15.56 9.82
C ALA A 164 -11.77 15.51 11.35
N VAL A 165 -11.81 14.32 11.96
CA VAL A 165 -11.85 14.17 13.42
C VAL A 165 -10.65 14.84 14.09
N TYR A 166 -9.50 14.84 13.41
CA TYR A 166 -8.25 15.45 13.90
C TYR A 166 -8.04 16.89 13.40
N GLY A 167 -8.95 17.42 12.56
CA GLY A 167 -8.78 18.72 11.91
C GLY A 167 -7.55 18.77 10.99
N LYS A 168 -7.28 17.66 10.28
CA LYS A 168 -6.09 17.43 9.46
C LYS A 168 -6.41 17.01 8.02
N GLU A 169 -7.55 17.47 7.48
CA GLU A 169 -7.97 17.15 6.12
C GLU A 169 -6.96 17.61 5.06
N ASP A 170 -6.14 18.61 5.38
CA ASP A 170 -5.05 19.11 4.53
C ASP A 170 -3.85 18.14 4.42
N CYS A 171 -3.78 17.15 5.31
CA CYS A 171 -2.80 16.07 5.26
C CYS A 171 -3.22 14.91 4.33
N LEU A 172 -4.47 14.88 3.86
CA LEU A 172 -4.94 13.88 2.90
C LEU A 172 -5.05 14.48 1.51
N GLU A 173 -4.27 13.97 0.57
CA GLU A 173 -4.42 14.30 -0.85
C GLU A 173 -4.85 13.06 -1.66
N THR A 174 -5.62 13.32 -2.73
CA THR A 174 -6.00 12.30 -3.71
C THR A 174 -5.68 12.80 -5.12
N ASN A 175 -5.27 11.89 -5.98
CA ASN A 175 -5.07 12.12 -7.40
C ASN A 175 -5.82 11.04 -8.19
N PHE A 176 -7.08 11.32 -8.56
CA PHE A 176 -7.85 10.46 -9.45
C PHE A 176 -7.79 11.06 -10.85
N TRP A 177 -7.25 10.31 -11.81
CA TRP A 177 -6.89 10.83 -13.11
C TRP A 177 -7.38 9.90 -14.23
N PRO A 178 -7.73 10.41 -15.42
CA PRO A 178 -8.18 9.57 -16.52
C PRO A 178 -7.04 8.68 -17.04
N GLY A 179 -7.07 7.40 -16.70
CA GLY A 179 -6.09 6.39 -17.09
C GLY A 179 -6.29 5.07 -16.36
N GLY A 180 -5.54 4.05 -16.79
CA GLY A 180 -5.59 2.68 -16.27
C GLY A 180 -4.65 2.45 -15.09
N HIS A 181 -4.23 1.19 -14.94
CA HIS A 181 -3.33 0.74 -13.88
C HIS A 181 -1.88 1.17 -14.15
N GLN A 182 -1.56 2.42 -13.91
CA GLN A 182 -0.23 2.98 -14.10
C GLN A 182 0.04 4.16 -13.17
N TYR A 183 1.32 4.42 -12.91
CA TYR A 183 1.77 5.56 -12.13
C TYR A 183 1.60 6.86 -12.93
N ASN A 184 0.94 7.86 -12.36
CA ASN A 184 0.80 9.20 -12.93
C ASN A 184 1.82 10.18 -12.37
N GLY A 185 1.94 10.22 -11.04
CA GLY A 185 2.96 10.99 -10.33
C GLY A 185 2.79 12.51 -10.34
N ALA A 186 1.70 13.04 -10.90
CA ALA A 186 1.51 14.49 -11.04
C ALA A 186 1.57 15.25 -9.72
N LYS A 187 1.10 14.62 -8.63
CA LYS A 187 1.11 15.21 -7.30
C LYS A 187 2.24 14.73 -6.39
N THR A 188 2.97 13.68 -6.76
CA THR A 188 3.94 13.05 -5.87
C THR A 188 5.05 13.97 -5.42
N LEU A 189 5.72 14.65 -6.37
CA LEU A 189 6.81 15.57 -6.02
C LEU A 189 6.35 16.83 -5.28
N PRO A 190 5.24 17.50 -5.66
CA PRO A 190 4.66 18.57 -4.85
C PRO A 190 4.31 18.13 -3.43
N PHE A 191 3.70 16.97 -3.27
CA PHE A 191 3.34 16.39 -1.98
C PHE A 191 4.58 16.11 -1.11
N ALA A 192 5.60 15.46 -1.67
CA ALA A 192 6.84 15.20 -0.96
C ALA A 192 7.50 16.51 -0.48
N LYS A 193 7.58 17.55 -1.32
CA LYS A 193 8.15 18.85 -0.95
C LYS A 193 7.36 19.60 0.13
N LYS A 194 6.08 19.30 0.28
CA LYS A 194 5.22 19.91 1.31
C LYS A 194 5.42 19.26 2.67
N HIS A 195 5.84 17.99 2.70
CA HIS A 195 5.83 17.17 3.91
C HIS A 195 7.20 16.64 4.35
N PHE A 196 8.28 17.03 3.65
CA PHE A 196 9.67 16.86 4.09
C PHE A 196 10.25 18.17 4.61
#